data_aefb91dc727c6e897285eb7e54891149
#
_entry.id   aefb91dc727c6e897285eb7e54891149
#
_cell.length_a   1.000
_cell.length_b   1.000
_cell.length_c   1.000
_cell.angle_alpha   90.00
_cell.angle_beta   90.00
_cell.angle_gamma   90.00
#
_symmetry.space_group_name_H-M   'P 1'
#
loop_
_entity.id
_entity.type
_entity.pdbx_description
1 polymer ?
#
loop_
_entity_poly.entity_id
_entity_poly.type
_entity_poly.pdbx_seq_one_letter_code
_entity_poly.pdbx_strand_id
1 'polypeptide(L)'
;LGDVYKRQVYGKEDTMITIQWDALLAEQFDMYYIDENGEKQRPYIIHRTSMGCYERTLAWLIEKYAGMFPTWLCPEQVRVIPISEKFHNYAAKVEAQLKENGIRCSVDQRSEKMGYKIREARLARVPYMLIVGAKEEEEGKVSVRSRYLGDEGMKDLGDFLAAIKEEIKNKTIRKIEVQEENK
;
A
#
# COMPACT_ATOMS: atom_id res chain seq x y z
N LEU A 1 -5.75 24.35 16.58
CA LEU A 1 -6.71 23.72 15.66
C LEU A 1 -6.09 22.48 15.04
N GLY A 2 -6.80 21.38 15.00
CA GLY A 2 -6.34 20.14 14.38
C GLY A 2 -7.50 19.21 14.06
N ASP A 3 -7.27 18.30 13.11
CA ASP A 3 -8.21 17.23 12.82
C ASP A 3 -7.94 16.05 13.77
N VAL A 4 -9.01 15.58 14.39
CA VAL A 4 -8.98 14.50 15.38
C VAL A 4 -9.60 13.25 14.77
N TYR A 5 -8.92 12.13 14.92
CA TYR A 5 -9.44 10.81 14.54
C TYR A 5 -9.80 10.00 15.78
N LYS A 6 -11.03 9.48 15.80
CA LYS A 6 -11.45 8.55 16.85
C LYS A 6 -11.05 7.13 16.49
N ARG A 7 -10.17 6.54 17.28
CA ARG A 7 -9.72 5.16 17.09
C ARG A 7 -10.88 4.18 17.34
N GLN A 8 -11.24 3.42 16.31
CA GLN A 8 -12.41 2.54 16.37
C GLN A 8 -12.27 1.40 17.38
N VAL A 9 -11.04 0.87 17.54
CA VAL A 9 -10.78 -0.27 18.44
C VAL A 9 -10.77 0.15 19.90
N TYR A 10 -10.19 1.31 20.21
CA TYR A 10 -9.99 1.74 21.61
C TYR A 10 -10.87 2.93 22.02
N GLY A 11 -11.63 3.49 21.09
CA GLY A 11 -12.50 4.63 21.36
C GLY A 11 -11.76 5.94 21.72
N LYS A 12 -10.41 5.95 21.68
CA LYS A 12 -9.61 7.14 21.95
C LYS A 12 -9.53 8.05 20.74
N GLU A 13 -9.45 9.35 21.00
CA GLU A 13 -9.24 10.36 19.99
C GLU A 13 -7.74 10.69 19.90
N ASP A 14 -7.20 10.65 18.69
CA ASP A 14 -5.83 11.04 18.39
C ASP A 14 -5.81 12.17 17.36
N THR A 15 -4.98 13.17 17.61
CA THR A 15 -4.80 14.29 16.67
C THR A 15 -3.89 13.87 15.53
N MET A 16 -4.37 14.00 14.30
CA MET A 16 -3.64 13.64 13.09
C MET A 16 -2.91 14.83 12.47
N ILE A 17 -3.56 15.98 12.43
CA ILE A 17 -3.04 17.21 11.82
C ILE A 17 -3.14 18.33 12.84
N THR A 18 -2.08 19.12 12.98
CA THR A 18 -2.08 20.27 13.85
C THR A 18 -1.66 21.52 13.10
N ILE A 19 -2.30 22.64 13.47
CA ILE A 19 -1.84 23.97 13.15
C ILE A 19 -1.64 24.69 14.49
N GLN A 20 -0.41 25.09 14.73
CA GLN A 20 -0.02 25.77 15.98
C GLN A 20 0.46 27.18 15.65
N TRP A 21 -0.09 28.13 16.34
CA TRP A 21 0.37 29.51 16.30
C TRP A 21 1.38 29.72 17.43
N ASP A 22 2.54 30.22 17.09
CA ASP A 22 3.66 30.43 18.00
C ASP A 22 4.12 31.89 17.94
N ALA A 23 4.01 32.56 19.06
CA ALA A 23 4.49 33.94 19.23
C ALA A 23 5.83 33.99 19.98
N LEU A 24 6.25 32.88 20.59
CA LEU A 24 7.40 32.86 21.49
C LEU A 24 8.73 32.61 20.76
N LEU A 25 8.73 31.75 19.76
CA LEU A 25 9.98 31.44 19.03
C LEU A 25 10.59 32.65 18.33
N ALA A 26 9.75 33.52 17.77
CA ALA A 26 10.23 34.75 17.15
C ALA A 26 10.93 35.68 18.15
N GLU A 27 10.54 35.66 19.40
CA GLU A 27 11.19 36.40 20.48
C GLU A 27 12.49 35.69 20.92
N GLN A 28 12.45 34.40 21.15
CA GLN A 28 13.61 33.61 21.59
C GLN A 28 14.79 33.66 20.62
N PHE A 29 14.52 33.68 19.31
CA PHE A 29 15.53 33.72 18.25
C PHE A 29 15.78 35.12 17.68
N ASP A 30 15.22 36.17 18.30
CA ASP A 30 15.30 37.58 17.87
C ASP A 30 15.00 37.75 16.37
N MET A 31 13.94 37.05 15.89
CA MET A 31 13.50 37.13 14.51
C MET A 31 12.72 38.41 14.28
N TYR A 32 12.95 39.04 13.12
CA TYR A 32 12.17 40.23 12.70
C TYR A 32 12.06 40.25 11.17
N TYR A 33 11.06 40.99 10.70
CA TYR A 33 10.94 41.39 9.31
C TYR A 33 10.81 42.95 9.26
N ILE A 34 11.06 43.52 8.09
CA ILE A 34 10.87 44.95 7.86
C ILE A 34 9.51 45.12 7.22
N ASP A 35 8.66 45.93 7.85
CA ASP A 35 7.31 46.21 7.33
C ASP A 35 7.33 47.27 6.22
N GLU A 36 6.14 47.61 5.71
CA GLU A 36 5.97 48.59 4.62
C GLU A 36 6.43 50.01 4.99
N ASN A 37 6.55 50.31 6.26
CA ASN A 37 7.01 51.60 6.79
C ASN A 37 8.53 51.62 7.05
N GLY A 38 9.23 50.48 6.81
CA GLY A 38 10.64 50.33 7.10
C GLY A 38 10.94 50.03 8.56
N GLU A 39 9.94 49.67 9.37
CA GLU A 39 10.09 49.34 10.78
C GLU A 39 10.30 47.85 11.02
N LYS A 40 11.08 47.52 12.08
CA LYS A 40 11.25 46.14 12.50
C LYS A 40 10.04 45.62 13.24
N GLN A 41 9.45 44.54 12.73
CA GLN A 41 8.29 43.88 13.34
C GLN A 41 8.63 42.43 13.66
N ARG A 42 8.06 41.87 14.74
CA ARG A 42 8.19 40.45 15.07
C ARG A 42 7.22 39.60 14.25
N PRO A 43 7.69 38.55 13.59
CA PRO A 43 6.81 37.64 12.88
C PRO A 43 6.05 36.73 13.87
N TYR A 44 4.89 36.28 13.47
CA TYR A 44 4.23 35.10 14.05
C TYR A 44 4.65 33.86 13.26
N ILE A 45 4.89 32.74 13.97
CA ILE A 45 5.29 31.50 13.35
C ILE A 45 4.08 30.56 13.37
N ILE A 46 3.77 29.98 12.22
CA ILE A 46 2.72 28.97 12.10
C ILE A 46 3.39 27.62 11.82
N HIS A 47 3.30 26.70 12.78
CA HIS A 47 3.70 25.32 12.61
C HIS A 47 2.51 24.54 12.06
N ARG A 48 2.69 23.86 10.94
CA ARG A 48 1.68 22.99 10.38
C ARG A 48 2.27 21.62 10.10
N THR A 49 1.59 20.58 10.58
CA THR A 49 1.86 19.21 10.18
C THR A 49 0.85 18.75 9.15
N SER A 50 1.28 18.16 8.04
CA SER A 50 0.38 17.63 7.00
C SER A 50 -0.01 16.18 7.25
N MET A 51 0.84 15.40 7.90
CA MET A 51 0.60 14.00 8.21
C MET A 51 0.75 13.65 9.70
N GLY A 52 1.13 14.60 10.53
CA GLY A 52 1.49 14.34 11.92
C GLY A 52 2.76 13.49 12.02
N CYS A 53 2.72 12.51 12.90
CA CYS A 53 3.79 11.53 13.07
C CYS A 53 3.51 10.33 12.16
N TYR A 54 4.53 9.82 11.47
CA TYR A 54 4.39 8.68 10.54
C TYR A 54 3.87 7.43 11.24
N GLU A 55 4.35 7.15 12.44
CA GLU A 55 3.96 5.98 13.22
C GLU A 55 2.48 6.04 13.61
N ARG A 56 1.98 7.21 13.97
CA ARG A 56 0.57 7.41 14.30
C ARG A 56 -0.32 7.24 13.07
N THR A 57 0.08 7.80 11.95
CA THR A 57 -0.64 7.65 10.68
C THR A 57 -0.66 6.21 10.22
N LEU A 58 0.48 5.50 10.33
CA LEU A 58 0.56 4.09 10.00
C LEU A 58 -0.31 3.23 10.92
N ALA A 59 -0.28 3.47 12.22
CA ALA A 59 -1.13 2.78 13.19
C ALA A 59 -2.62 2.97 12.88
N TRP A 60 -3.03 4.18 12.54
CA TRP A 60 -4.39 4.47 12.11
C TRP A 60 -4.77 3.71 10.84
N LEU A 61 -3.89 3.68 9.83
CA LEU A 61 -4.13 2.96 8.59
C LEU A 61 -4.26 1.45 8.83
N ILE A 62 -3.41 0.87 9.69
CA ILE A 62 -3.49 -0.54 10.07
C ILE A 62 -4.85 -0.83 10.74
N GLU A 63 -5.28 0.01 11.65
CA GLU A 63 -6.60 -0.13 12.29
C GLU A 63 -7.74 -0.02 11.27
N LYS A 64 -7.71 1.02 10.44
CA LYS A 64 -8.77 1.31 9.46
C LYS A 64 -8.97 0.18 8.45
N TYR A 65 -7.88 -0.42 8.00
CA TYR A 65 -7.92 -1.47 6.99
C TYR A 65 -7.73 -2.88 7.56
N ALA A 66 -7.64 -3.04 8.87
CA ALA A 66 -7.29 -4.32 9.54
C ALA A 66 -6.05 -4.98 8.88
N GLY A 67 -5.06 -4.18 8.49
CA GLY A 67 -3.86 -4.60 7.77
C GLY A 67 -4.07 -4.91 6.29
N MET A 68 -5.30 -4.89 5.78
CA MET A 68 -5.61 -5.13 4.35
C MET A 68 -5.60 -3.82 3.56
N PHE A 69 -4.44 -3.21 3.43
CA PHE A 69 -4.28 -1.96 2.70
C PHE A 69 -4.78 -2.06 1.25
N PRO A 70 -5.37 -0.98 0.70
CA PRO A 70 -5.65 -0.92 -0.74
C PRO A 70 -4.39 -1.20 -1.55
N THR A 71 -4.52 -1.77 -2.75
CA THR A 71 -3.40 -2.20 -3.59
C THR A 71 -2.35 -1.11 -3.77
N TRP A 72 -2.77 0.14 -4.00
CA TRP A 72 -1.85 1.27 -4.20
C TRP A 72 -0.99 1.58 -2.96
N LEU A 73 -1.47 1.24 -1.75
CA LEU A 73 -0.78 1.50 -0.48
C LEU A 73 -0.01 0.27 0.05
N CYS A 74 -0.28 -0.93 -0.49
CA CYS A 74 0.40 -2.15 -0.04
C CYS A 74 1.91 -2.10 -0.27
N PRO A 75 2.74 -2.49 0.71
CA PRO A 75 4.19 -2.63 0.51
C PRO A 75 4.54 -3.65 -0.57
N GLU A 76 3.85 -4.79 -0.59
CA GLU A 76 3.90 -5.81 -1.63
C GLU A 76 2.53 -5.89 -2.31
N GLN A 77 2.48 -5.59 -3.61
CA GLN A 77 1.24 -5.54 -4.37
C GLN A 77 0.92 -6.87 -5.05
N VAL A 78 1.97 -7.56 -5.47
CA VAL A 78 1.88 -8.83 -6.18
C VAL A 78 2.92 -9.80 -5.67
N ARG A 79 2.51 -11.04 -5.41
CA ARG A 79 3.44 -12.16 -5.17
C ARG A 79 3.37 -13.16 -6.31
N VAL A 80 4.48 -13.42 -6.97
CA VAL A 80 4.58 -14.45 -7.98
C VAL A 80 4.91 -15.78 -7.31
N ILE A 81 4.11 -16.81 -7.59
CA ILE A 81 4.21 -18.14 -6.95
C ILE A 81 4.45 -19.19 -8.02
N PRO A 82 5.70 -19.61 -8.27
CA PRO A 82 5.96 -20.74 -9.14
C PRO A 82 5.49 -22.05 -8.48
N ILE A 83 4.84 -22.91 -9.28
CA ILE A 83 4.32 -24.22 -8.83
C ILE A 83 5.46 -25.16 -8.43
N SER A 84 6.60 -25.07 -9.13
CA SER A 84 7.82 -25.81 -8.84
C SER A 84 9.06 -25.02 -9.26
N GLU A 85 10.23 -25.49 -8.85
CA GLU A 85 11.53 -24.88 -9.18
C GLU A 85 11.79 -24.75 -10.69
N LYS A 86 11.20 -25.63 -11.48
CA LYS A 86 11.31 -25.59 -12.96
C LYS A 86 10.83 -24.26 -13.55
N PHE A 87 9.87 -23.59 -12.89
CA PHE A 87 9.24 -22.36 -13.37
C PHE A 87 9.83 -21.10 -12.75
N HIS A 88 10.93 -21.20 -11.99
CA HIS A 88 11.60 -20.04 -11.38
C HIS A 88 12.07 -19.03 -12.44
N ASN A 89 12.56 -19.52 -13.59
CA ASN A 89 12.99 -18.64 -14.69
C ASN A 89 11.82 -17.84 -15.27
N TYR A 90 10.67 -18.48 -15.45
CA TYR A 90 9.47 -17.78 -15.92
C TYR A 90 8.95 -16.81 -14.87
N ALA A 91 8.90 -17.21 -13.61
CA ALA A 91 8.52 -16.34 -12.50
C ALA A 91 9.41 -15.10 -12.40
N ALA A 92 10.73 -15.26 -12.63
CA ALA A 92 11.66 -14.12 -12.66
C ALA A 92 11.39 -13.16 -13.84
N LYS A 93 11.01 -13.68 -15.02
CA LYS A 93 10.60 -12.84 -16.16
C LYS A 93 9.33 -12.05 -15.85
N VAL A 94 8.34 -12.70 -15.22
CA VAL A 94 7.10 -12.04 -14.78
C VAL A 94 7.41 -10.96 -13.75
N GLU A 95 8.26 -11.26 -12.76
CA GLU A 95 8.71 -10.29 -11.76
C GLU A 95 9.39 -9.07 -12.39
N ALA A 96 10.30 -9.30 -13.34
CA ALA A 96 11.00 -8.23 -14.04
C ALA A 96 10.01 -7.28 -14.74
N GLN A 97 9.04 -7.82 -15.47
CA GLN A 97 8.01 -7.02 -16.15
C GLN A 97 7.14 -6.24 -15.16
N LEU A 98 6.78 -6.83 -14.01
CA LEU A 98 6.05 -6.15 -12.95
C LEU A 98 6.87 -4.96 -12.41
N LYS A 99 8.16 -5.17 -12.09
CA LYS A 99 9.06 -4.13 -11.58
C LYS A 99 9.30 -3.00 -12.57
N GLU A 100 9.51 -3.32 -13.84
CA GLU A 100 9.63 -2.32 -14.93
C GLU A 100 8.40 -1.43 -15.06
N ASN A 101 7.22 -1.98 -14.72
CA ASN A 101 5.96 -1.24 -14.68
C ASN A 101 5.67 -0.57 -13.34
N GLY A 102 6.64 -0.52 -12.42
CA GLY A 102 6.52 0.16 -11.12
C GLY A 102 5.68 -0.57 -10.09
N ILE A 103 5.41 -1.88 -10.28
CA ILE A 103 4.66 -2.71 -9.36
C ILE A 103 5.61 -3.29 -8.30
N ARG A 104 5.30 -3.12 -7.03
CA ARG A 104 6.05 -3.71 -5.91
C ARG A 104 5.68 -5.20 -5.80
N CYS A 105 6.61 -6.06 -6.14
CA CYS A 105 6.37 -7.50 -6.19
C CYS A 105 7.56 -8.30 -5.67
N SER A 106 7.30 -9.56 -5.34
CA SER A 106 8.30 -10.56 -4.99
C SER A 106 7.97 -11.90 -5.62
N VAL A 107 8.97 -12.80 -5.69
CA VAL A 107 8.80 -14.19 -6.09
C VAL A 107 9.00 -15.09 -4.89
N ASP A 108 8.07 -16.00 -4.63
CA ASP A 108 8.22 -17.01 -3.59
C ASP A 108 9.01 -18.23 -4.13
N GLN A 109 10.33 -18.16 -4.00
CA GLN A 109 11.25 -19.19 -4.48
C GLN A 109 11.44 -20.35 -3.51
N ARG A 110 10.75 -20.37 -2.36
CA ARG A 110 10.90 -21.44 -1.38
C ARG A 110 10.46 -22.79 -1.96
N SER A 111 11.13 -23.86 -1.55
CA SER A 111 10.76 -25.25 -1.93
C SER A 111 9.63 -25.76 -1.03
N GLU A 112 8.45 -25.12 -1.13
CA GLU A 112 7.27 -25.39 -0.33
C GLU A 112 6.06 -25.74 -1.20
N LYS A 113 5.09 -26.46 -0.63
CA LYS A 113 3.83 -26.78 -1.32
C LYS A 113 3.08 -25.50 -1.71
N MET A 114 2.52 -25.46 -2.91
CA MET A 114 1.77 -24.32 -3.44
C MET A 114 0.67 -23.84 -2.47
N GLY A 115 -0.09 -24.75 -1.86
CA GLY A 115 -1.12 -24.37 -0.88
C GLY A 115 -0.56 -23.64 0.33
N TYR A 116 0.64 -24.00 0.80
CA TYR A 116 1.32 -23.30 1.89
C TYR A 116 1.74 -21.89 1.46
N LYS A 117 2.36 -21.73 0.29
CA LYS A 117 2.75 -20.42 -0.27
C LYS A 117 1.54 -19.48 -0.41
N ILE A 118 0.42 -20.00 -0.92
CA ILE A 118 -0.84 -19.24 -1.05
C ILE A 118 -1.36 -18.82 0.32
N ARG A 119 -1.33 -19.72 1.31
CA ARG A 119 -1.75 -19.40 2.67
C ARG A 119 -0.91 -18.31 3.29
N GLU A 120 0.41 -18.39 3.15
CA GLU A 120 1.35 -17.38 3.65
C GLU A 120 1.12 -16.02 2.98
N ALA A 121 0.91 -15.99 1.67
CA ALA A 121 0.58 -14.76 0.95
C ALA A 121 -0.74 -14.13 1.43
N ARG A 122 -1.75 -14.96 1.74
CA ARG A 122 -3.02 -14.50 2.35
C ARG A 122 -2.81 -13.94 3.75
N LEU A 123 -2.03 -14.60 4.59
CA LEU A 123 -1.69 -14.12 5.93
C LEU A 123 -0.92 -12.80 5.89
N ALA A 124 -0.01 -12.65 4.93
CA ALA A 124 0.71 -11.41 4.64
C ALA A 124 -0.16 -10.31 4.01
N ARG A 125 -1.46 -10.59 3.76
CA ARG A 125 -2.41 -9.63 3.18
C ARG A 125 -2.02 -9.12 1.79
N VAL A 126 -1.27 -9.91 1.01
CA VAL A 126 -0.90 -9.53 -0.35
C VAL A 126 -2.16 -9.40 -1.23
N PRO A 127 -2.35 -8.30 -1.98
CA PRO A 127 -3.54 -8.10 -2.81
C PRO A 127 -3.70 -9.13 -3.92
N TYR A 128 -2.61 -9.43 -4.63
CA TYR A 128 -2.62 -10.32 -5.79
C TYR A 128 -1.53 -11.38 -5.71
N MET A 129 -1.88 -12.58 -6.10
CA MET A 129 -0.94 -13.68 -6.32
C MET A 129 -1.00 -14.08 -7.79
N LEU A 130 0.15 -14.21 -8.43
CA LEU A 130 0.28 -14.73 -9.79
C LEU A 130 0.91 -16.13 -9.71
N ILE A 131 0.12 -17.13 -9.99
CA ILE A 131 0.58 -18.51 -10.00
C ILE A 131 1.09 -18.83 -11.39
N VAL A 132 2.27 -19.40 -11.47
CA VAL A 132 2.92 -19.74 -12.74
C VAL A 132 3.38 -21.20 -12.75
N GLY A 133 3.01 -21.91 -13.80
CA GLY A 133 3.32 -23.31 -14.05
C GLY A 133 3.54 -23.55 -15.54
N ALA A 134 3.42 -24.81 -15.96
CA ALA A 134 3.69 -25.22 -17.34
C ALA A 134 2.75 -24.54 -18.37
N LYS A 135 1.46 -24.48 -18.07
CA LYS A 135 0.48 -23.86 -18.97
C LYS A 135 0.71 -22.37 -19.10
N GLU A 136 0.96 -21.72 -17.96
CA GLU A 136 1.19 -20.27 -17.92
C GLU A 136 2.48 -19.91 -18.69
N GLU A 137 3.54 -20.69 -18.56
CA GLU A 137 4.78 -20.49 -19.30
C GLU A 137 4.61 -20.74 -20.80
N GLU A 138 3.89 -21.81 -21.19
CA GLU A 138 3.64 -22.16 -22.59
C GLU A 138 2.80 -21.09 -23.32
N GLU A 139 1.78 -20.55 -22.64
CA GLU A 139 0.89 -19.55 -23.19
C GLU A 139 1.38 -18.09 -22.96
N GLY A 140 2.45 -17.89 -22.18
CA GLY A 140 2.93 -16.57 -21.81
C GLY A 140 1.98 -15.81 -20.87
N LYS A 141 1.16 -16.53 -20.10
CA LYS A 141 0.11 -15.99 -19.23
C LYS A 141 0.42 -16.19 -17.76
N VAL A 142 -0.49 -15.75 -16.89
CA VAL A 142 -0.43 -15.91 -15.44
C VAL A 142 -1.81 -16.28 -14.89
N SER A 143 -1.87 -17.20 -13.93
CA SER A 143 -3.10 -17.49 -13.20
C SER A 143 -3.23 -16.50 -12.03
N VAL A 144 -4.22 -15.63 -12.10
CA VAL A 144 -4.44 -14.54 -11.14
C VAL A 144 -5.31 -15.01 -9.99
N ARG A 145 -4.86 -14.74 -8.79
CA ARG A 145 -5.67 -14.91 -7.59
C ARG A 145 -5.61 -13.64 -6.74
N SER A 146 -6.75 -13.02 -6.51
CA SER A 146 -6.83 -11.83 -5.67
C SER A 146 -7.42 -12.14 -4.30
N ARG A 147 -7.15 -11.27 -3.33
CA ARG A 147 -7.83 -11.32 -2.03
C ARG A 147 -9.27 -10.82 -2.11
N TYR A 148 -9.66 -10.20 -3.23
CA TYR A 148 -10.97 -9.58 -3.44
C TYR A 148 -12.00 -10.56 -4.00
N LEU A 149 -11.60 -11.31 -5.03
CA LEU A 149 -12.48 -12.21 -5.80
C LEU A 149 -12.05 -13.68 -5.69
N GLY A 150 -10.91 -13.97 -5.06
CA GLY A 150 -10.36 -15.32 -5.02
C GLY A 150 -9.65 -15.70 -6.32
N ASP A 151 -10.00 -16.84 -6.90
CA ASP A 151 -9.42 -17.31 -8.15
C ASP A 151 -10.08 -16.60 -9.34
N GLU A 152 -9.31 -15.85 -10.10
CA GLU A 152 -9.77 -15.10 -11.27
C GLU A 152 -9.37 -15.77 -12.60
N GLY A 153 -8.77 -16.94 -12.52
CA GLY A 153 -8.34 -17.72 -13.69
C GLY A 153 -7.08 -17.18 -14.37
N MET A 154 -6.81 -17.76 -15.54
CA MET A 154 -5.64 -17.41 -16.36
C MET A 154 -5.91 -16.13 -17.15
N LYS A 155 -4.95 -15.22 -17.15
CA LYS A 155 -5.02 -13.92 -17.84
C LYS A 155 -3.71 -13.65 -18.57
N ASP A 156 -3.79 -12.85 -19.61
CA ASP A 156 -2.61 -12.25 -20.22
C ASP A 156 -1.91 -11.33 -19.23
N LEU A 157 -0.57 -11.38 -19.19
CA LEU A 157 0.19 -10.55 -18.26
C LEU A 157 0.05 -9.06 -18.57
N GLY A 158 -0.06 -8.70 -19.86
CA GLY A 158 -0.28 -7.32 -20.29
C GLY A 158 -1.62 -6.77 -19.81
N ASP A 159 -2.69 -7.57 -19.92
CA ASP A 159 -4.04 -7.20 -19.44
C ASP A 159 -4.05 -7.03 -17.92
N PHE A 160 -3.40 -7.94 -17.18
CA PHE A 160 -3.26 -7.80 -15.75
C PHE A 160 -2.49 -6.54 -15.35
N LEU A 161 -1.37 -6.24 -16.05
CA LEU A 161 -0.56 -5.04 -15.83
C LEU A 161 -1.37 -3.76 -16.08
N ALA A 162 -2.15 -3.73 -17.15
CA ALA A 162 -3.01 -2.57 -17.46
C ALA A 162 -4.04 -2.34 -16.33
N ALA A 163 -4.72 -3.39 -15.91
CA ALA A 163 -5.74 -3.33 -14.87
C ALA A 163 -5.17 -2.89 -13.50
N ILE A 164 -4.06 -3.48 -13.06
CA ILE A 164 -3.47 -3.12 -11.76
C ILE A 164 -2.89 -1.71 -11.76
N LYS A 165 -2.31 -1.25 -12.88
CA LYS A 165 -1.81 0.13 -13.02
C LYS A 165 -2.95 1.14 -12.94
N GLU A 166 -4.08 0.84 -13.57
CA GLU A 166 -5.27 1.68 -13.48
C GLU A 166 -5.82 1.73 -12.05
N GLU A 167 -5.91 0.58 -11.36
CA GLU A 167 -6.31 0.48 -9.96
C GLU A 167 -5.40 1.34 -9.06
N ILE A 168 -4.08 1.25 -9.25
CA ILE A 168 -3.10 2.02 -8.48
C ILE A 168 -3.21 3.52 -8.78
N LYS A 169 -3.31 3.90 -10.05
CA LYS A 169 -3.41 5.29 -10.50
C LYS A 169 -4.66 5.97 -9.92
N ASN A 170 -5.78 5.28 -9.96
CA ASN A 170 -7.06 5.77 -9.46
C ASN A 170 -7.20 5.67 -7.94
N LYS A 171 -6.18 5.11 -7.23
CA LYS A 171 -6.20 4.85 -5.78
C LYS A 171 -7.47 4.11 -5.35
N THR A 172 -7.89 3.14 -6.14
CA THR A 172 -9.14 2.42 -5.94
C THR A 172 -9.13 1.67 -4.62
N ILE A 173 -10.22 1.78 -3.87
CA ILE A 173 -10.46 1.00 -2.64
C ILE A 173 -11.49 -0.07 -2.97
N ARG A 174 -11.02 -1.29 -3.21
CA ARG A 174 -11.90 -2.43 -3.49
C ARG A 174 -12.44 -3.01 -2.18
N LYS A 175 -13.70 -3.40 -2.19
CA LYS A 175 -14.29 -4.18 -1.10
C LYS A 175 -13.94 -5.66 -1.30
N ILE A 176 -13.76 -6.38 -0.21
CA ILE A 176 -13.64 -7.84 -0.25
C ILE A 176 -15.05 -8.39 -0.39
N GLU A 177 -15.33 -9.07 -1.48
CA GLU A 177 -16.54 -9.86 -1.61
C GLU A 177 -16.33 -11.15 -0.81
N VAL A 178 -16.98 -11.25 0.34
CA VAL A 178 -16.98 -12.48 1.13
C VAL A 178 -17.74 -13.52 0.29
N GLN A 179 -17.00 -14.41 -0.37
CA GLN A 179 -17.61 -15.65 -0.84
C GLN A 179 -18.00 -16.40 0.44
N GLU A 180 -19.29 -16.53 0.68
CA GLU A 180 -19.81 -17.49 1.66
C GLU A 180 -19.31 -18.86 1.21
N GLU A 181 -18.24 -19.33 1.82
CA GLU A 181 -17.85 -20.73 1.70
C GLU A 181 -18.98 -21.53 2.31
N ASN A 182 -19.77 -22.14 1.44
CA ASN A 182 -20.78 -23.13 1.84
C ASN A 182 -20.09 -24.13 2.76
N LYS A 183 -20.57 -24.16 4.01
CA LYS A 183 -20.18 -25.16 5.02
C LYS A 183 -20.58 -26.56 4.59
#